data_53b4b9b68de0b7b344694c6a44e792f3
#
_entry.id   53b4b9b68de0b7b344694c6a44e792f3
#
_cell.length_a   1.000
_cell.length_b   1.000
_cell.length_c   1.000
_cell.angle_alpha   90.00
_cell.angle_beta   90.00
_cell.angle_gamma   90.00
#
_symmetry.space_group_name_H-M   'P 1'
#
loop_
_entity.id
_entity.type
_entity.pdbx_description
1 polymer ?
#
loop_
_entity_poly.entity_id
_entity_poly.type
_entity_poly.pdbx_seq_one_letter_code
_entity_poly.pdbx_strand_id
1 'polypeptide(L)'
;MKERSLICVGVMIAVFLALTAFAEAQRVQSEEERTGKIIFGAGLGLMADTPDGTAFALGLNGDYYFTQGFSVGPLLQMGFTGDLFQLGFTVQAKYTFDIEQIPALKPHIEGGVGFIYADRSRSVARDEDDVGILFPLGFGVEYRLTKSISLDTTFLFNFTDVSVGDEDFFFTWLVGVRYRF
;
A
#
# COMPACT_ATOMS: atom_id res chain seq x y z
N MET A 1 4.87 7.45 37.14
CA MET A 1 4.87 8.81 36.54
C MET A 1 5.91 8.99 35.42
N LYS A 2 7.01 8.25 35.39
CA LYS A 2 8.08 8.38 34.36
C LYS A 2 7.67 7.92 32.93
N GLU A 3 6.85 6.89 32.80
CA GLU A 3 6.51 6.35 31.46
C GLU A 3 5.58 7.27 30.64
N ARG A 4 4.67 7.97 31.28
CA ARG A 4 3.77 8.93 30.58
C ARG A 4 4.53 10.13 30.01
N SER A 5 5.62 10.53 30.66
CA SER A 5 6.48 11.64 30.21
C SER A 5 7.27 11.26 28.95
N LEU A 6 7.74 10.01 28.82
CA LEU A 6 8.47 9.53 27.64
C LEU A 6 7.56 9.44 26.39
N ILE A 7 6.32 9.01 26.58
CA ILE A 7 5.34 8.94 25.47
C ILE A 7 5.00 10.35 24.95
N CYS A 8 4.80 11.31 25.86
CA CYS A 8 4.57 12.70 25.45
C CYS A 8 5.74 13.33 24.70
N VAL A 9 6.97 13.04 25.11
CA VAL A 9 8.19 13.53 24.42
C VAL A 9 8.33 12.87 23.05
N GLY A 10 8.06 11.57 22.94
CA GLY A 10 8.09 10.86 21.65
C GLY A 10 7.07 11.40 20.66
N VAL A 11 5.84 11.66 21.11
CA VAL A 11 4.78 12.26 20.32
C VAL A 11 5.14 13.68 19.87
N MET A 12 5.71 14.49 20.77
CA MET A 12 6.15 15.86 20.41
C MET A 12 7.28 15.86 19.38
N ILE A 13 8.23 14.95 19.49
CA ILE A 13 9.33 14.82 18.51
C ILE A 13 8.78 14.38 17.15
N ALA A 14 7.84 13.42 17.13
CA ALA A 14 7.19 12.97 15.90
C ALA A 14 6.38 14.08 15.24
N VAL A 15 5.63 14.89 16.01
CA VAL A 15 4.89 16.04 15.52
C VAL A 15 5.82 17.13 15.02
N PHE A 16 6.94 17.38 15.71
CA PHE A 16 7.93 18.39 15.28
C PHE A 16 8.65 17.98 14.00
N LEU A 17 9.02 16.69 13.85
CA LEU A 17 9.58 16.14 12.62
C LEU A 17 8.56 16.17 11.47
N ALA A 18 7.29 15.92 11.75
CA ALA A 18 6.22 16.06 10.76
C ALA A 18 6.04 17.51 10.32
N LEU A 19 6.10 18.48 11.24
CA LEU A 19 5.95 19.90 10.92
C LEU A 19 7.16 20.47 10.14
N THR A 20 8.38 20.01 10.43
CA THR A 20 9.58 20.40 9.66
C THR A 20 9.56 19.81 8.25
N ALA A 21 9.14 18.55 8.10
CA ALA A 21 8.92 17.92 6.80
C ALA A 21 7.82 18.64 6.00
N PHE A 22 6.78 19.13 6.67
CA PHE A 22 5.70 19.94 6.05
C PHE A 22 6.22 21.28 5.50
N ALA A 23 7.10 21.97 6.25
CA ALA A 23 7.68 23.26 5.82
C ALA A 23 8.67 23.09 4.65
N GLU A 24 9.38 21.96 4.60
CA GLU A 24 10.34 21.67 3.54
C GLU A 24 9.65 21.19 2.26
N ALA A 25 8.57 20.41 2.38
CA ALA A 25 7.75 19.96 1.26
C ALA A 25 7.07 21.14 0.53
N GLN A 26 6.72 22.22 1.21
CA GLN A 26 6.21 23.44 0.58
C GLN A 26 7.26 24.17 -0.28
N ARG A 27 8.55 23.97 -0.02
CA ARG A 27 9.64 24.56 -0.84
C ARG A 27 9.95 23.76 -2.11
N VAL A 28 9.50 22.50 -2.22
CA VAL A 28 9.70 21.63 -3.38
C VAL A 28 8.60 21.82 -4.45
N GLN A 29 8.00 23.00 -4.51
CA GLN A 29 6.97 23.39 -5.47
C GLN A 29 7.53 23.72 -6.88
N SER A 30 8.29 22.84 -7.48
CA SER A 30 8.37 22.85 -8.94
C SER A 30 7.48 21.70 -9.43
N GLU A 31 6.57 22.01 -10.34
CA GLU A 31 5.74 21.04 -11.07
C GLU A 31 6.65 19.97 -11.70
N GLU A 32 6.87 18.91 -10.95
CA GLU A 32 7.70 17.83 -11.46
C GLU A 32 6.81 16.90 -12.26
N GLU A 33 7.01 16.93 -13.56
CA GLU A 33 6.27 16.13 -14.52
C GLU A 33 6.40 14.64 -14.20
N ARG A 34 5.27 13.96 -13.94
CA ARG A 34 5.20 12.51 -13.73
C ARG A 34 5.15 11.74 -15.04
N THR A 35 4.68 12.37 -16.11
CA THR A 35 4.50 11.74 -17.42
C THR A 35 5.78 11.10 -17.92
N GLY A 36 5.70 9.84 -18.31
CA GLY A 36 6.86 9.04 -18.77
C GLY A 36 7.78 8.55 -17.65
N LYS A 37 7.46 8.78 -16.38
CA LYS A 37 8.25 8.33 -15.23
C LYS A 37 7.78 6.98 -14.70
N ILE A 38 8.73 6.25 -14.12
CA ILE A 38 8.45 5.04 -13.36
C ILE A 38 8.65 5.36 -11.88
N ILE A 39 7.68 4.96 -11.07
CA ILE A 39 7.72 5.12 -9.62
C ILE A 39 7.61 3.72 -9.01
N PHE A 40 8.59 3.33 -8.21
CA PHE A 40 8.55 2.09 -7.44
C PHE A 40 8.14 2.36 -6.01
N GLY A 41 7.32 1.47 -5.44
CA GLY A 41 6.88 1.52 -4.06
C GLY A 41 7.12 0.22 -3.34
N ALA A 42 7.39 0.33 -2.05
CA ALA A 42 7.44 -0.79 -1.11
C ALA A 42 6.73 -0.38 0.18
N GLY A 43 5.88 -1.24 0.68
CA GLY A 43 5.08 -0.99 1.88
C GLY A 43 4.92 -2.23 2.73
N LEU A 44 4.61 -2.01 3.98
CA LEU A 44 4.25 -3.06 4.94
C LEU A 44 2.98 -2.64 5.67
N GLY A 45 2.27 -3.64 6.21
CA GLY A 45 0.98 -3.37 6.82
C GLY A 45 0.28 -4.64 7.29
N LEU A 46 -1.03 -4.66 7.12
CA LEU A 46 -1.88 -5.75 7.60
C LEU A 46 -2.89 -6.14 6.51
N MET A 47 -3.19 -7.44 6.45
CA MET A 47 -4.36 -7.98 5.77
C MET A 47 -5.34 -8.44 6.84
N ALA A 48 -6.59 -8.01 6.77
CA ALA A 48 -7.68 -8.43 7.64
C ALA A 48 -8.73 -9.22 6.84
N ASP A 49 -9.53 -10.00 7.54
CA ASP A 49 -10.52 -10.90 6.95
C ASP A 49 -9.87 -11.94 6.01
N THR A 50 -8.69 -12.44 6.40
CA THR A 50 -8.06 -13.58 5.73
C THR A 50 -8.54 -14.90 6.40
N PRO A 51 -8.45 -16.06 5.73
CA PRO A 51 -8.87 -17.36 6.28
C PRO A 51 -8.29 -17.70 7.65
N ASP A 52 -7.22 -17.01 8.06
CA ASP A 52 -6.54 -17.21 9.35
C ASP A 52 -6.54 -15.93 10.22
N GLY A 53 -7.49 -15.03 9.93
CA GLY A 53 -7.69 -13.75 10.66
C GLY A 53 -6.83 -12.63 10.11
N THR A 54 -6.02 -11.97 10.93
CA THR A 54 -5.19 -10.85 10.51
C THR A 54 -3.77 -11.31 10.19
N ALA A 55 -3.33 -11.06 8.96
CA ALA A 55 -1.99 -11.36 8.47
C ALA A 55 -1.11 -10.10 8.43
N PHE A 56 0.19 -10.28 8.62
CA PHE A 56 1.17 -9.25 8.27
C PHE A 56 1.27 -9.14 6.74
N ALA A 57 1.30 -7.91 6.21
CA ALA A 57 1.30 -7.64 4.78
C ALA A 57 2.60 -6.98 4.31
N LEU A 58 3.08 -7.40 3.14
CA LEU A 58 4.08 -6.70 2.35
C LEU A 58 3.50 -6.37 0.98
N GLY A 59 3.81 -5.17 0.47
CA GLY A 59 3.42 -4.74 -0.87
C GLY A 59 4.62 -4.20 -1.64
N LEU A 60 4.73 -4.58 -2.92
CA LEU A 60 5.68 -4.00 -3.86
C LEU A 60 4.92 -3.58 -5.11
N ASN A 61 5.12 -2.34 -5.56
CA ASN A 61 4.47 -1.85 -6.77
C ASN A 61 5.43 -1.07 -7.66
N GLY A 62 5.11 -1.03 -8.95
CA GLY A 62 5.82 -0.21 -9.92
C GLY A 62 4.82 0.42 -10.87
N ASP A 63 4.73 1.75 -10.88
CA ASP A 63 3.74 2.50 -11.66
C ASP A 63 4.41 3.25 -12.79
N TYR A 64 4.00 3.02 -14.03
CA TYR A 64 4.38 3.84 -15.17
C TYR A 64 3.29 4.90 -15.42
N TYR A 65 3.66 6.16 -15.38
CA TYR A 65 2.76 7.29 -15.56
C TYR A 65 2.61 7.68 -17.04
N PHE A 66 1.44 7.43 -17.61
CA PHE A 66 1.08 7.86 -18.97
C PHE A 66 0.74 9.34 -19.04
N THR A 67 0.18 9.87 -17.96
CA THR A 67 -0.13 11.29 -17.77
C THR A 67 0.30 11.72 -16.37
N GLN A 68 0.08 12.98 -16.00
CA GLN A 68 0.35 13.49 -14.65
C GLN A 68 -0.42 12.73 -13.55
N GLY A 69 -1.65 12.32 -13.84
CA GLY A 69 -2.51 11.65 -12.88
C GLY A 69 -2.71 10.16 -13.11
N PHE A 70 -2.52 9.65 -14.33
CA PHE A 70 -2.85 8.27 -14.67
C PHE A 70 -1.61 7.40 -14.84
N SER A 71 -1.59 6.28 -14.13
CA SER A 71 -0.53 5.27 -14.22
C SER A 71 -1.09 3.85 -14.29
N VAL A 72 -0.27 2.95 -14.80
CA VAL A 72 -0.53 1.50 -14.81
C VAL A 72 0.75 0.80 -14.39
N GLY A 73 0.60 -0.28 -13.61
CA GLY A 73 1.75 -1.07 -13.22
C GLY A 73 1.41 -2.29 -12.36
N PRO A 74 2.40 -3.16 -12.11
CA PRO A 74 2.22 -4.33 -11.27
C PRO A 74 2.14 -3.96 -9.79
N LEU A 75 1.34 -4.73 -9.05
CA LEU A 75 1.32 -4.78 -7.60
C LEU A 75 1.48 -6.24 -7.16
N LEU A 76 2.48 -6.49 -6.32
CA LEU A 76 2.71 -7.74 -5.61
C LEU A 76 2.29 -7.54 -4.16
N GLN A 77 1.35 -8.34 -3.67
CA GLN A 77 0.91 -8.37 -2.28
C GLN A 77 1.30 -9.71 -1.67
N MET A 78 1.89 -9.70 -0.48
CA MET A 78 2.22 -10.90 0.27
C MET A 78 1.61 -10.80 1.66
N GLY A 79 0.94 -11.86 2.10
CA GLY A 79 0.33 -11.98 3.42
C GLY A 79 0.92 -13.16 4.18
N PHE A 80 1.21 -12.95 5.48
CA PHE A 80 1.83 -13.97 6.33
C PHE A 80 1.11 -14.04 7.68
N THR A 81 0.68 -15.25 8.06
CA THR A 81 0.35 -15.60 9.45
C THR A 81 1.22 -16.78 9.87
N GLY A 82 0.93 -17.41 11.04
CA GLY A 82 1.60 -18.65 11.44
C GLY A 82 1.34 -19.82 10.48
N ASP A 83 0.13 -19.90 9.92
CA ASP A 83 -0.35 -21.05 9.16
C ASP A 83 -0.79 -20.71 7.72
N LEU A 84 -0.85 -19.42 7.34
CA LEU A 84 -1.27 -18.96 6.03
C LEU A 84 -0.16 -18.15 5.34
N PHE A 85 0.10 -18.49 4.09
CA PHE A 85 0.85 -17.69 3.14
C PHE A 85 -0.03 -17.32 1.95
N GLN A 86 -0.09 -16.03 1.63
CA GLN A 86 -0.81 -15.52 0.44
C GLN A 86 0.13 -14.70 -0.43
N LEU A 87 0.03 -14.90 -1.75
CA LEU A 87 0.80 -14.17 -2.75
C LEU A 87 -0.15 -13.71 -3.87
N GLY A 88 -0.45 -12.42 -3.89
CA GLY A 88 -1.24 -11.78 -4.94
C GLY A 88 -0.37 -11.03 -5.93
N PHE A 89 -0.60 -11.23 -7.22
CA PHE A 89 -0.01 -10.44 -8.30
C PHE A 89 -1.11 -9.86 -9.17
N THR A 90 -1.12 -8.53 -9.31
CA THR A 90 -2.12 -7.82 -10.10
C THR A 90 -1.49 -6.76 -10.98
N VAL A 91 -2.15 -6.40 -12.08
CA VAL A 91 -1.90 -5.18 -12.84
C VAL A 91 -2.93 -4.15 -12.40
N GLN A 92 -2.45 -3.02 -11.91
CA GLN A 92 -3.25 -1.92 -11.36
C GLN A 92 -3.31 -0.76 -12.35
N ALA A 93 -4.48 -0.14 -12.47
CA ALA A 93 -4.65 1.21 -12.99
C ALA A 93 -4.86 2.14 -11.80
N LYS A 94 -4.12 3.24 -11.74
CA LYS A 94 -4.15 4.21 -10.65
C LYS A 94 -4.39 5.61 -11.19
N TYR A 95 -5.26 6.35 -10.53
CA TYR A 95 -5.46 7.77 -10.78
C TYR A 95 -5.12 8.59 -9.56
N THR A 96 -4.16 9.47 -9.69
CA THR A 96 -3.64 10.37 -8.64
C THR A 96 -4.18 11.78 -8.88
N PHE A 97 -4.79 12.35 -7.86
CA PHE A 97 -5.34 13.69 -7.89
C PHE A 97 -4.30 14.72 -7.44
N ASP A 98 -4.28 15.85 -8.11
CA ASP A 98 -3.49 17.02 -7.69
C ASP A 98 -4.36 17.97 -6.88
N ILE A 99 -3.93 18.32 -5.67
CA ILE A 99 -4.59 19.31 -4.81
C ILE A 99 -3.77 20.59 -4.86
N GLU A 100 -4.29 21.62 -5.53
CA GLU A 100 -3.59 22.91 -5.72
C GLU A 100 -3.19 23.56 -4.39
N GLN A 101 -4.05 23.44 -3.35
CA GLN A 101 -3.81 24.02 -2.03
C GLN A 101 -2.71 23.31 -1.25
N ILE A 102 -2.49 22.02 -1.51
CA ILE A 102 -1.50 21.18 -0.82
C ILE A 102 -0.80 20.29 -1.84
N PRO A 103 0.12 20.84 -2.66
CA PRO A 103 0.72 20.09 -3.77
C PRO A 103 1.54 18.86 -3.35
N ALA A 104 1.96 18.79 -2.08
CA ALA A 104 2.65 17.63 -1.54
C ALA A 104 1.72 16.45 -1.27
N LEU A 105 0.42 16.68 -1.10
CA LEU A 105 -0.59 15.66 -0.81
C LEU A 105 -1.26 15.21 -2.11
N LYS A 106 -1.15 13.93 -2.40
CA LYS A 106 -1.61 13.33 -3.65
C LYS A 106 -2.56 12.15 -3.34
N PRO A 107 -3.85 12.41 -3.13
CA PRO A 107 -4.82 11.31 -3.03
C PRO A 107 -4.85 10.51 -4.33
N HIS A 108 -5.13 9.22 -4.21
CA HIS A 108 -5.28 8.36 -5.38
C HIS A 108 -6.38 7.32 -5.17
N ILE A 109 -6.91 6.86 -6.28
CA ILE A 109 -7.75 5.68 -6.37
C ILE A 109 -7.09 4.69 -7.31
N GLU A 110 -7.27 3.41 -7.06
CA GLU A 110 -6.68 2.37 -7.88
C GLU A 110 -7.58 1.16 -7.98
N GLY A 111 -7.40 0.38 -9.04
CA GLY A 111 -8.07 -0.88 -9.23
C GLY A 111 -7.32 -1.73 -10.22
N GLY A 112 -7.46 -3.04 -10.09
CA GLY A 112 -6.69 -3.96 -10.91
C GLY A 112 -7.33 -5.32 -11.06
N VAL A 113 -6.61 -6.18 -11.75
CA VAL A 113 -6.94 -7.57 -11.96
C VAL A 113 -5.67 -8.41 -12.00
N GLY A 114 -5.76 -9.61 -11.48
CA GLY A 114 -4.65 -10.56 -11.48
C GLY A 114 -5.04 -11.86 -10.83
N PHE A 115 -4.11 -12.47 -10.13
CA PHE A 115 -4.31 -13.75 -9.46
C PHE A 115 -3.69 -13.73 -8.07
N ILE A 116 -4.20 -14.61 -7.22
CA ILE A 116 -3.71 -14.85 -5.87
C ILE A 116 -3.47 -16.34 -5.70
N TYR A 117 -2.35 -16.68 -5.09
CA TYR A 117 -2.04 -17.99 -4.55
C TYR A 117 -2.18 -17.92 -3.03
N ALA A 118 -2.91 -18.88 -2.47
CA ALA A 118 -3.05 -19.03 -1.03
C ALA A 118 -2.64 -20.44 -0.63
N ASP A 119 -1.82 -20.55 0.39
CA ASP A 119 -1.35 -21.82 0.97
C ASP A 119 -1.59 -21.78 2.48
N ARG A 120 -2.33 -22.77 2.98
CA ARG A 120 -2.66 -22.91 4.39
C ARG A 120 -2.19 -24.27 4.91
N SER A 121 -1.19 -24.23 5.76
CA SER A 121 -0.65 -25.41 6.45
C SER A 121 -1.40 -25.67 7.74
N ARG A 122 -2.15 -26.77 7.83
CA ARG A 122 -2.83 -27.22 9.06
C ARG A 122 -2.14 -28.44 9.64
N SER A 123 -1.76 -28.38 10.93
CA SER A 123 -1.07 -29.47 11.65
C SER A 123 -1.85 -30.79 11.74
N VAL A 124 -3.15 -30.83 11.48
CA VAL A 124 -4.05 -32.00 11.69
C VAL A 124 -4.96 -32.28 10.48
N ALA A 125 -4.98 -31.41 9.47
CA ALA A 125 -5.78 -31.57 8.27
C ALA A 125 -4.88 -31.47 7.03
N ARG A 126 -5.40 -31.87 5.87
CA ARG A 126 -4.70 -31.76 4.57
C ARG A 126 -4.28 -30.31 4.30
N ASP A 127 -3.05 -30.12 3.86
CA ASP A 127 -2.59 -28.82 3.33
C ASP A 127 -3.53 -28.44 2.17
N GLU A 128 -4.05 -27.22 2.21
CA GLU A 128 -4.96 -26.67 1.20
C GLU A 128 -4.23 -25.53 0.50
N ASP A 129 -3.96 -25.70 -0.78
CA ASP A 129 -3.45 -24.66 -1.66
C ASP A 129 -4.43 -24.41 -2.80
N ASP A 130 -4.61 -23.16 -3.17
CA ASP A 130 -5.47 -22.77 -4.28
C ASP A 130 -4.96 -21.51 -4.98
N VAL A 131 -5.36 -21.37 -6.24
CA VAL A 131 -5.07 -20.20 -7.08
C VAL A 131 -6.37 -19.65 -7.62
N GLY A 132 -6.65 -18.38 -7.34
CA GLY A 132 -7.84 -17.72 -7.82
C GLY A 132 -7.57 -16.39 -8.51
N ILE A 133 -8.62 -15.80 -9.05
CA ILE A 133 -8.59 -14.45 -9.60
C ILE A 133 -8.63 -13.45 -8.45
N LEU A 134 -7.93 -12.31 -8.62
CA LEU A 134 -7.88 -11.24 -7.65
C LEU A 134 -8.28 -9.92 -8.31
N PHE A 135 -9.29 -9.24 -7.71
CA PHE A 135 -9.76 -7.92 -8.12
C PHE A 135 -9.62 -6.93 -6.96
N PRO A 136 -8.47 -6.26 -6.83
CA PRO A 136 -8.30 -5.19 -5.85
C PRO A 136 -8.94 -3.89 -6.34
N LEU A 137 -9.64 -3.22 -5.42
CA LEU A 137 -10.08 -1.84 -5.54
C LEU A 137 -9.56 -1.07 -4.34
N GLY A 138 -9.02 0.12 -4.54
CA GLY A 138 -8.40 0.82 -3.44
C GLY A 138 -8.37 2.33 -3.57
N PHE A 139 -7.99 2.93 -2.47
CA PHE A 139 -7.70 4.35 -2.38
C PHE A 139 -6.54 4.57 -1.40
N GLY A 140 -5.89 5.70 -1.55
CA GLY A 140 -4.78 6.04 -0.68
C GLY A 140 -4.37 7.50 -0.79
N VAL A 141 -3.30 7.81 -0.10
CA VAL A 141 -2.70 9.14 -0.10
C VAL A 141 -1.19 9.02 -0.14
N GLU A 142 -0.60 9.64 -1.14
CA GLU A 142 0.85 9.84 -1.24
C GLU A 142 1.19 11.22 -0.69
N TYR A 143 2.18 11.32 0.19
CA TYR A 143 2.73 12.56 0.69
C TYR A 143 4.19 12.71 0.26
N ARG A 144 4.47 13.73 -0.54
CA ARG A 144 5.79 13.98 -1.10
C ARG A 144 6.72 14.58 -0.04
N LEU A 145 7.80 13.89 0.27
CA LEU A 145 8.85 14.35 1.19
C LEU A 145 9.96 15.10 0.45
N THR A 146 10.37 14.57 -0.70
CA THR A 146 11.42 15.15 -1.54
C THR A 146 11.02 15.05 -3.02
N LYS A 147 11.89 15.46 -3.94
CA LYS A 147 11.67 15.29 -5.39
C LYS A 147 11.53 13.82 -5.80
N SER A 148 12.25 12.92 -5.13
CA SER A 148 12.30 11.51 -5.48
C SER A 148 11.63 10.57 -4.48
N ILE A 149 11.32 11.03 -3.25
CA ILE A 149 10.80 10.18 -2.18
C ILE A 149 9.46 10.70 -1.70
N SER A 150 8.50 9.79 -1.61
CA SER A 150 7.18 10.03 -1.02
C SER A 150 6.86 8.95 0.01
N LEU A 151 6.07 9.30 1.02
CA LEU A 151 5.34 8.34 1.85
C LEU A 151 4.01 8.03 1.20
N ASP A 152 3.55 6.80 1.33
CA ASP A 152 2.28 6.35 0.78
C ASP A 152 1.52 5.54 1.82
N THR A 153 0.21 5.72 1.87
CA THR A 153 -0.69 4.82 2.57
C THR A 153 -1.82 4.42 1.64
N THR A 154 -2.04 3.12 1.51
CA THR A 154 -3.02 2.55 0.60
C THR A 154 -3.91 1.54 1.30
N PHE A 155 -5.21 1.63 1.03
CA PHE A 155 -6.26 0.71 1.47
C PHE A 155 -6.79 -0.04 0.25
N LEU A 156 -6.75 -1.37 0.29
CA LEU A 156 -7.21 -2.24 -0.80
C LEU A 156 -8.32 -3.15 -0.30
N PHE A 157 -9.40 -3.19 -1.05
CA PHE A 157 -10.50 -4.13 -0.94
C PHE A 157 -10.28 -5.22 -1.99
N ASN A 158 -9.89 -6.39 -1.57
CA ASN A 158 -9.50 -7.48 -2.44
C ASN A 158 -10.67 -8.47 -2.56
N PHE A 159 -11.18 -8.63 -3.77
CA PHE A 159 -12.21 -9.62 -4.11
C PHE A 159 -11.54 -10.79 -4.82
N THR A 160 -11.84 -12.02 -4.40
CA THR A 160 -11.19 -13.23 -4.90
C THR A 160 -12.19 -14.38 -4.99
N ASP A 161 -11.86 -15.37 -5.79
CA ASP A 161 -12.60 -16.65 -5.90
C ASP A 161 -11.78 -17.85 -5.37
N VAL A 162 -10.78 -17.59 -4.53
CA VAL A 162 -9.98 -18.65 -3.90
C VAL A 162 -10.81 -19.44 -2.91
N SER A 163 -10.75 -20.77 -3.01
CA SER A 163 -11.54 -21.69 -2.18
C SER A 163 -10.93 -21.98 -0.81
N VAL A 164 -9.77 -21.43 -0.48
CA VAL A 164 -9.13 -21.58 0.83
C VAL A 164 -9.85 -20.69 1.84
N GLY A 165 -10.75 -21.29 2.64
CA GLY A 165 -11.37 -20.66 3.80
C GLY A 165 -12.72 -19.97 3.58
N ASP A 166 -13.48 -20.26 2.54
CA ASP A 166 -14.82 -19.70 2.26
C ASP A 166 -14.93 -18.16 2.23
N GLU A 167 -13.82 -17.43 2.08
CA GLU A 167 -13.80 -15.97 2.10
C GLU A 167 -13.49 -15.40 0.71
N ASP A 168 -14.50 -14.76 0.09
CA ASP A 168 -14.40 -14.13 -1.22
C ASP A 168 -13.82 -12.71 -1.16
N PHE A 169 -13.41 -12.25 0.04
CA PHE A 169 -13.01 -10.88 0.28
C PHE A 169 -11.99 -10.79 1.43
N PHE A 170 -11.00 -9.92 1.26
CA PHE A 170 -10.11 -9.50 2.34
C PHE A 170 -9.65 -8.05 2.16
N PHE A 171 -9.29 -7.42 3.25
CA PHE A 171 -8.84 -6.04 3.27
C PHE A 171 -7.33 -5.97 3.48
N THR A 172 -6.64 -5.10 2.73
CA THR A 172 -5.20 -4.82 2.93
C THR A 172 -4.98 -3.36 3.21
N TRP A 173 -4.25 -3.05 4.27
CA TRP A 173 -3.73 -1.72 4.56
C TRP A 173 -2.21 -1.74 4.49
N LEU A 174 -1.64 -0.87 3.65
CA LEU A 174 -0.20 -0.73 3.46
C LEU A 174 0.24 0.70 3.79
N VAL A 175 1.38 0.83 4.44
CA VAL A 175 2.12 2.08 4.62
C VAL A 175 3.52 1.87 4.08
N GLY A 176 3.99 2.77 3.23
CA GLY A 176 5.23 2.53 2.51
C GLY A 176 5.93 3.78 2.02
N VAL A 177 6.98 3.54 1.28
CA VAL A 177 7.79 4.56 0.61
C VAL A 177 7.73 4.33 -0.88
N ARG A 178 7.62 5.42 -1.64
CA ARG A 178 7.69 5.42 -3.10
C ARG A 178 8.91 6.19 -3.55
N TYR A 179 9.62 5.66 -4.54
CA TYR A 179 10.79 6.27 -5.14
C TYR A 179 10.57 6.52 -6.63
N ARG A 180 10.87 7.75 -7.06
CA ARG A 180 10.76 8.20 -8.45
C ARG A 180 12.15 8.27 -9.08
N PHE A 181 12.26 7.64 -10.26
CA PHE A 181 13.45 7.66 -11.10
C PHE A 181 13.42 8.77 -12.15
#